data_e3646a61053a52e5002c1ff566b3a0c7
#
_entry.id   e3646a61053a52e5002c1ff566b3a0c7
#
_cell.length_a   1.000
_cell.length_b   1.000
_cell.length_c   1.000
_cell.angle_alpha   90.00
_cell.angle_beta   90.00
_cell.angle_gamma   90.00
#
_symmetry.space_group_name_H-M   'P 1'
#
loop_
_entity.id
_entity.type
_entity.pdbx_description
1 polymer ?
#
loop_
_entity_poly.entity_id
_entity_poly.type
_entity_poly.pdbx_seq_one_letter_code
_entity_poly.pdbx_strand_id
1 'polypeptide(L)'
;MESSGWTPLRVYGVSTQGTLSEATAFSPGANGYYALKIPFIDIQLATNNFDKDMIIGSGGFGTVYKGVFRDNAKVAVKRGIPGSRQGLPEFQTEIAVLSKIRHRHLVSLVGYCEEQSEMILVYEYMEKGTLRSHLYGSAVTPLSWKQRLEICIGAARGIHYLHTGSTRGIIHRDIKSTNILLDENYVAKVADFGLSRSGPCLNETHVSTALKGSFGYIDPEYFRRQQLTDKSDVYSFGVVLCEVLCARSAVDPLLDREQVNLAEWAVEWLRKGMIEKIVDPHLRGQIKPSSLRKFVETAEKCLAEYGVDRPTMGDVLWNLENALQLQVNEGPQKLHEETIVASDDLTRPSVIPGDTSSSPKVREDGDVGASDITTSQVFSQLINREGR
;
A
#
# COMPACT_ATOMS: atom_id res chain seq x y z
N MET A 1 -26.45 -5.53 -22.11
CA MET A 1 -24.99 -5.32 -22.08
C MET A 1 -24.75 -3.87 -22.48
N GLU A 2 -24.88 -2.95 -21.56
CA GLU A 2 -24.63 -1.53 -21.81
C GLU A 2 -23.38 -1.12 -21.04
N SER A 3 -22.37 -0.71 -21.79
CA SER A 3 -21.13 -0.14 -21.28
C SER A 3 -21.40 1.25 -20.77
N SER A 4 -21.33 1.48 -19.45
CA SER A 4 -21.36 2.80 -18.85
C SER A 4 -20.07 3.55 -19.21
N GLY A 5 -20.15 4.30 -20.31
CA GLY A 5 -19.10 5.25 -20.72
C GLY A 5 -19.11 6.48 -19.81
N TRP A 6 -18.01 6.74 -19.17
CA TRP A 6 -17.75 8.01 -18.48
C TRP A 6 -17.63 9.14 -19.52
N THR A 7 -18.55 10.07 -19.48
CA THR A 7 -18.45 11.34 -20.23
C THR A 7 -17.65 12.34 -19.39
N PRO A 8 -16.63 13.02 -19.93
CA PRO A 8 -15.90 14.04 -19.17
C PRO A 8 -16.78 15.26 -18.87
N LEU A 9 -16.66 15.78 -17.65
CA LEU A 9 -17.31 16.99 -17.16
C LEU A 9 -17.07 18.18 -18.14
N ARG A 10 -18.17 18.78 -18.62
CA ARG A 10 -18.14 20.04 -19.36
C ARG A 10 -17.98 21.21 -18.38
N VAL A 11 -16.88 21.94 -18.49
CA VAL A 11 -16.66 23.18 -17.73
C VAL A 11 -17.20 24.35 -18.54
N TYR A 12 -18.15 25.09 -17.99
CA TYR A 12 -18.64 26.36 -18.56
C TYR A 12 -17.82 27.52 -17.99
N GLY A 13 -17.09 28.22 -18.85
CA GLY A 13 -16.48 29.49 -18.49
C GLY A 13 -17.51 30.62 -18.60
N VAL A 14 -17.70 31.41 -17.53
CA VAL A 14 -18.51 32.64 -17.56
C VAL A 14 -17.58 33.81 -17.78
N SER A 15 -17.66 34.41 -18.97
CA SER A 15 -17.07 35.72 -19.27
C SER A 15 -18.08 36.81 -18.91
N THR A 16 -17.62 37.87 -18.25
CA THR A 16 -18.45 39.01 -17.79
C THR A 16 -18.86 39.99 -18.92
N GLN A 17 -19.02 39.50 -20.13
CA GLN A 17 -19.76 40.24 -21.19
C GLN A 17 -20.50 39.24 -22.05
N GLY A 18 -21.83 39.30 -21.95
CA GLY A 18 -22.84 38.37 -22.42
C GLY A 18 -22.73 37.94 -23.89
N THR A 19 -22.03 36.88 -24.14
CA THR A 19 -22.26 35.97 -25.25
C THR A 19 -21.80 34.59 -24.85
N LEU A 20 -22.71 33.60 -24.90
CA LEU A 20 -22.41 32.20 -24.74
C LEU A 20 -21.41 31.77 -25.81
N SER A 21 -20.15 31.52 -25.45
CA SER A 21 -19.17 30.91 -26.35
C SER A 21 -19.22 29.38 -26.19
N GLU A 22 -19.29 28.70 -27.33
CA GLU A 22 -19.32 27.25 -27.46
C GLU A 22 -18.19 26.58 -26.70
N ALA A 23 -18.54 25.48 -26.04
CA ALA A 23 -17.62 24.62 -25.31
C ALA A 23 -16.49 24.13 -26.23
N THR A 24 -15.27 24.58 -26.00
CA THR A 24 -14.08 23.99 -26.61
C THR A 24 -13.89 22.59 -26.08
N ALA A 25 -14.06 21.60 -26.96
CA ALA A 25 -13.67 20.22 -26.69
C ALA A 25 -12.17 20.18 -26.39
N PHE A 26 -11.78 19.70 -25.21
CA PHE A 26 -10.40 19.53 -24.82
C PHE A 26 -9.74 18.45 -25.70
N SER A 27 -8.91 18.86 -26.63
CA SER A 27 -7.88 17.97 -27.21
C SER A 27 -6.79 17.75 -26.16
N PRO A 28 -6.27 16.51 -25.97
CA PRO A 28 -5.15 16.27 -25.06
C PRO A 28 -3.97 17.13 -25.54
N GLY A 29 -3.59 18.12 -24.73
CA GLY A 29 -2.39 18.90 -25.01
C GLY A 29 -1.17 18.00 -25.04
N ALA A 30 -0.14 18.38 -25.80
CA ALA A 30 1.09 17.63 -26.08
C ALA A 30 1.89 17.13 -24.86
N ASN A 31 1.43 17.37 -23.61
CA ASN A 31 2.11 17.02 -22.37
C ASN A 31 1.41 15.93 -21.52
N GLY A 32 0.35 15.30 -21.99
CA GLY A 32 -0.22 14.08 -21.35
C GLY A 32 -0.73 14.24 -19.91
N TYR A 33 -1.04 15.45 -19.43
CA TYR A 33 -1.59 15.69 -18.10
C TYR A 33 -3.12 15.54 -18.13
N TYR A 34 -3.66 14.65 -17.32
CA TYR A 34 -5.10 14.40 -17.23
C TYR A 34 -5.80 15.21 -16.11
N ALA A 35 -5.04 15.75 -15.14
CA ALA A 35 -5.59 16.53 -14.05
C ALA A 35 -5.98 17.94 -14.51
N LEU A 36 -7.22 18.35 -14.21
CA LEU A 36 -7.77 19.65 -14.57
C LEU A 36 -7.41 20.68 -13.51
N LYS A 37 -7.03 21.91 -13.93
CA LYS A 37 -6.97 23.05 -13.02
C LYS A 37 -8.39 23.51 -12.71
N ILE A 38 -8.78 23.51 -11.43
CA ILE A 38 -10.14 23.87 -10.95
C ILE A 38 -10.06 25.27 -10.33
N PRO A 39 -10.94 26.21 -10.72
CA PRO A 39 -11.01 27.52 -10.10
C PRO A 39 -11.28 27.46 -8.61
N PHE A 40 -10.62 28.31 -7.82
CA PHE A 40 -10.78 28.33 -6.36
C PHE A 40 -12.23 28.52 -5.92
N ILE A 41 -12.97 29.40 -6.63
CA ILE A 41 -14.37 29.68 -6.32
C ILE A 41 -15.28 28.43 -6.45
N ASP A 42 -15.00 27.55 -7.41
CA ASP A 42 -15.79 26.32 -7.58
C ASP A 42 -15.53 25.35 -6.43
N ILE A 43 -14.31 25.29 -5.92
CA ILE A 43 -13.95 24.48 -4.75
C ILE A 43 -14.58 25.05 -3.47
N GLN A 44 -14.56 26.37 -3.30
CA GLN A 44 -15.25 27.04 -2.19
C GLN A 44 -16.74 26.72 -2.18
N LEU A 45 -17.40 26.81 -3.32
CA LEU A 45 -18.82 26.48 -3.46
C LEU A 45 -19.06 25.00 -3.15
N ALA A 46 -18.25 24.10 -3.69
CA ALA A 46 -18.38 22.66 -3.47
C ALA A 46 -18.23 22.23 -2.01
N THR A 47 -17.46 22.98 -1.21
CA THR A 47 -17.17 22.69 0.20
C THR A 47 -17.92 23.60 1.17
N ASN A 48 -18.92 24.35 0.70
CA ASN A 48 -19.62 25.37 1.50
C ASN A 48 -18.61 26.31 2.22
N ASN A 49 -17.66 26.85 1.46
CA ASN A 49 -16.56 27.70 1.95
C ASN A 49 -15.69 27.00 3.02
N PHE A 50 -15.34 25.74 2.78
CA PHE A 50 -14.53 24.90 3.68
C PHE A 50 -15.15 24.75 5.07
N ASP A 51 -16.47 24.50 5.08
CA ASP A 51 -17.25 24.32 6.30
C ASP A 51 -16.64 23.19 7.16
N LYS A 52 -16.61 23.41 8.48
CA LYS A 52 -16.10 22.45 9.45
C LYS A 52 -16.88 21.13 9.44
N ASP A 53 -18.17 21.18 9.16
CA ASP A 53 -19.03 19.99 9.10
C ASP A 53 -18.75 19.13 7.86
N MET A 54 -18.01 19.67 6.89
CA MET A 54 -17.54 18.94 5.71
C MET A 54 -16.16 18.26 5.92
N ILE A 55 -15.53 18.42 7.08
CA ILE A 55 -14.23 17.81 7.36
C ILE A 55 -14.39 16.29 7.47
N ILE A 56 -13.62 15.55 6.67
CA ILE A 56 -13.55 14.09 6.67
C ILE A 56 -12.18 13.55 7.11
N GLY A 57 -11.19 14.43 7.28
CA GLY A 57 -9.87 14.06 7.75
C GLY A 57 -8.94 15.26 7.91
N SER A 58 -7.84 15.05 8.65
CA SER A 58 -6.77 16.02 8.79
C SER A 58 -5.43 15.31 8.90
N GLY A 59 -4.35 15.97 8.48
CA GLY A 59 -2.99 15.40 8.51
C GLY A 59 -1.94 16.48 8.34
N GLY A 60 -0.66 16.07 8.21
CA GLY A 60 0.49 17.00 8.15
C GLY A 60 0.47 17.96 6.94
N PHE A 61 -0.18 17.60 5.84
CA PHE A 61 -0.36 18.49 4.69
C PHE A 61 -1.44 19.55 4.95
N GLY A 62 -2.54 19.19 5.63
CA GLY A 62 -3.68 20.06 5.87
C GLY A 62 -4.95 19.28 6.16
N THR A 63 -6.09 19.81 5.72
CA THR A 63 -7.44 19.29 6.02
C THR A 63 -8.09 18.75 4.75
N VAL A 64 -8.82 17.65 4.89
CA VAL A 64 -9.59 17.01 3.81
C VAL A 64 -11.08 17.25 4.06
N TYR A 65 -11.76 17.80 3.06
CA TYR A 65 -13.19 18.09 3.09
C TYR A 65 -13.94 17.21 2.10
N LYS A 66 -15.15 16.84 2.45
CA LYS A 66 -16.13 16.37 1.46
C LYS A 66 -16.61 17.56 0.66
N GLY A 67 -16.65 17.44 -0.66
CA GLY A 67 -17.21 18.44 -1.55
C GLY A 67 -18.29 17.82 -2.44
N VAL A 68 -19.20 18.68 -2.93
CA VAL A 68 -20.22 18.31 -3.92
C VAL A 68 -20.24 19.38 -5.00
N PHE A 69 -19.87 19.04 -6.23
CA PHE A 69 -19.98 19.94 -7.37
C PHE A 69 -21.44 20.11 -7.84
N ARG A 70 -21.69 21.10 -8.72
CA ARG A 70 -23.03 21.44 -9.21
C ARG A 70 -23.76 20.30 -9.94
N ASP A 71 -23.01 19.33 -10.47
CA ASP A 71 -23.52 18.12 -11.12
C ASP A 71 -23.79 16.96 -10.13
N ASN A 72 -23.79 17.25 -8.82
CA ASN A 72 -23.87 16.30 -7.72
C ASN A 72 -22.68 15.30 -7.63
N ALA A 73 -21.58 15.55 -8.35
CA ALA A 73 -20.37 14.74 -8.20
C ALA A 73 -19.75 14.98 -6.81
N LYS A 74 -19.65 13.91 -6.02
CA LYS A 74 -18.97 13.92 -4.73
C LYS A 74 -17.47 13.86 -4.93
N VAL A 75 -16.73 14.70 -4.21
CA VAL A 75 -15.25 14.79 -4.25
C VAL A 75 -14.66 14.86 -2.86
N ALA A 76 -13.40 14.46 -2.74
CA ALA A 76 -12.58 14.72 -1.56
C ALA A 76 -11.60 15.86 -1.89
N VAL A 77 -11.63 16.92 -1.09
CA VAL A 77 -10.86 18.15 -1.28
C VAL A 77 -9.77 18.22 -0.21
N LYS A 78 -8.52 17.92 -0.57
CA LYS A 78 -7.33 17.99 0.31
C LYS A 78 -6.72 19.38 0.19
N ARG A 79 -6.97 20.23 1.18
CA ARG A 79 -6.49 21.62 1.22
C ARG A 79 -5.26 21.71 2.11
N GLY A 80 -4.15 22.22 1.57
CA GLY A 80 -2.97 22.57 2.33
C GLY A 80 -3.23 23.70 3.33
N ILE A 81 -2.29 23.95 4.23
CA ILE A 81 -2.39 25.08 5.18
C ILE A 81 -2.35 26.38 4.37
N PRO A 82 -3.41 27.22 4.39
CA PRO A 82 -3.48 28.43 3.61
C PRO A 82 -2.29 29.37 3.84
N GLY A 83 -1.70 29.86 2.74
CA GLY A 83 -0.54 30.76 2.78
C GLY A 83 0.80 30.10 3.15
N SER A 84 0.81 28.81 3.49
CA SER A 84 2.02 28.04 3.74
C SER A 84 2.50 27.36 2.45
N ARG A 85 3.84 27.32 2.26
CA ARG A 85 4.46 26.47 1.21
C ARG A 85 4.94 25.13 1.75
N GLN A 86 4.63 24.81 2.99
CA GLN A 86 4.92 23.48 3.54
C GLN A 86 4.15 22.42 2.74
N GLY A 87 4.84 21.37 2.30
CA GLY A 87 4.23 20.33 1.48
C GLY A 87 4.15 20.65 -0.04
N LEU A 88 4.70 21.77 -0.50
CA LEU A 88 4.73 22.10 -1.94
C LEU A 88 5.40 21.00 -2.80
N PRO A 89 6.53 20.40 -2.40
CA PRO A 89 7.11 19.27 -3.16
C PRO A 89 6.19 18.05 -3.23
N GLU A 90 5.50 17.74 -2.14
CA GLU A 90 4.53 16.65 -2.05
C GLU A 90 3.31 16.92 -2.94
N PHE A 91 2.77 18.13 -2.91
CA PHE A 91 1.68 18.58 -3.76
C PHE A 91 2.02 18.45 -5.26
N GLN A 92 3.19 18.95 -5.66
CA GLN A 92 3.66 18.87 -7.05
C GLN A 92 3.92 17.43 -7.50
N THR A 93 4.48 16.59 -6.59
CA THR A 93 4.72 15.18 -6.87
C THR A 93 3.40 14.45 -7.10
N GLU A 94 2.38 14.69 -6.28
CA GLU A 94 1.08 14.04 -6.38
C GLU A 94 0.38 14.39 -7.69
N ILE A 95 0.40 15.66 -8.11
CA ILE A 95 -0.11 16.07 -9.42
C ILE A 95 0.68 15.39 -10.54
N ALA A 96 2.02 15.43 -10.49
CA ALA A 96 2.87 14.87 -11.53
C ALA A 96 2.69 13.36 -11.72
N VAL A 97 2.44 12.62 -10.64
CA VAL A 97 2.18 11.18 -10.67
C VAL A 97 0.77 10.90 -11.17
N LEU A 98 -0.25 11.42 -10.49
CA LEU A 98 -1.65 11.08 -10.76
C LEU A 98 -2.19 11.67 -12.08
N SER A 99 -1.54 12.69 -12.64
CA SER A 99 -1.86 13.18 -13.99
C SER A 99 -1.47 12.20 -15.08
N LYS A 100 -0.56 11.26 -14.82
CA LYS A 100 0.00 10.35 -15.84
C LYS A 100 -0.53 8.93 -15.73
N ILE A 101 -1.11 8.57 -14.59
CA ILE A 101 -1.56 7.19 -14.33
C ILE A 101 -3.05 7.13 -14.04
N ARG A 102 -3.69 6.06 -14.51
CA ARG A 102 -5.08 5.74 -14.21
C ARG A 102 -5.19 4.24 -13.99
N HIS A 103 -5.72 3.82 -12.86
CA HIS A 103 -5.93 2.41 -12.58
C HIS A 103 -7.10 2.22 -11.61
N ARG A 104 -7.86 1.13 -11.74
CA ARG A 104 -9.04 0.82 -10.92
C ARG A 104 -8.73 0.84 -9.42
N HIS A 105 -7.53 0.43 -9.02
CA HIS A 105 -7.10 0.32 -7.63
C HIS A 105 -6.13 1.45 -7.20
N LEU A 106 -6.15 2.58 -7.92
CA LEU A 106 -5.50 3.82 -7.52
C LEU A 106 -6.54 4.92 -7.46
N VAL A 107 -6.44 5.82 -6.49
CA VAL A 107 -7.33 6.99 -6.39
C VAL A 107 -7.15 7.90 -7.60
N SER A 108 -8.25 8.42 -8.13
CA SER A 108 -8.22 9.34 -9.29
C SER A 108 -8.14 10.78 -8.82
N LEU A 109 -7.16 11.52 -9.32
CA LEU A 109 -7.11 12.97 -9.21
C LEU A 109 -8.10 13.57 -10.22
N VAL A 110 -9.11 14.28 -9.74
CA VAL A 110 -10.09 15.02 -10.55
C VAL A 110 -9.48 16.33 -11.04
N GLY A 111 -8.75 17.03 -10.15
CA GLY A 111 -8.07 18.26 -10.50
C GLY A 111 -7.34 18.87 -9.30
N TYR A 112 -6.83 20.08 -9.50
CA TYR A 112 -6.07 20.81 -8.48
C TYR A 112 -6.29 22.32 -8.58
N CYS A 113 -5.95 23.05 -7.52
CA CYS A 113 -5.96 24.52 -7.49
C CYS A 113 -4.68 25.06 -6.85
N GLU A 114 -4.11 26.08 -7.49
CA GLU A 114 -2.94 26.83 -7.03
C GLU A 114 -3.20 28.35 -6.97
N GLU A 115 -4.50 28.75 -6.99
CA GLU A 115 -4.87 30.17 -6.96
C GLU A 115 -4.79 30.73 -5.54
N GLN A 116 -4.57 32.03 -5.41
CA GLN A 116 -4.58 32.77 -4.13
C GLN A 116 -3.65 32.19 -3.05
N SER A 117 -2.51 31.63 -3.45
CA SER A 117 -1.56 30.94 -2.56
C SER A 117 -2.15 29.69 -1.87
N GLU A 118 -3.22 29.12 -2.40
CA GLU A 118 -3.76 27.85 -1.98
C GLU A 118 -3.05 26.68 -2.67
N MET A 119 -3.01 25.54 -1.99
CA MET A 119 -2.59 24.25 -2.53
C MET A 119 -3.71 23.25 -2.28
N ILE A 120 -4.51 22.97 -3.30
CA ILE A 120 -5.69 22.10 -3.16
C ILE A 120 -5.65 20.98 -4.19
N LEU A 121 -5.81 19.75 -3.73
CA LEU A 121 -5.98 18.56 -4.57
C LEU A 121 -7.42 18.06 -4.44
N VAL A 122 -8.04 17.74 -5.56
CA VAL A 122 -9.42 17.28 -5.63
C VAL A 122 -9.44 15.86 -6.19
N TYR A 123 -9.99 14.92 -5.42
CA TYR A 123 -10.04 13.50 -5.76
C TYR A 123 -11.48 13.00 -5.87
N GLU A 124 -11.63 11.83 -6.50
CA GLU A 124 -12.85 11.05 -6.36
C GLU A 124 -13.16 10.78 -4.89
N TYR A 125 -14.45 10.79 -4.52
CA TYR A 125 -14.85 10.56 -3.14
C TYR A 125 -14.94 9.08 -2.82
N MET A 126 -14.33 8.67 -1.70
CA MET A 126 -14.28 7.28 -1.25
C MET A 126 -15.27 7.09 -0.09
N GLU A 127 -16.45 6.54 -0.41
CA GLU A 127 -17.61 6.50 0.50
C GLU A 127 -17.36 5.73 1.81
N LYS A 128 -16.50 4.72 1.79
CA LYS A 128 -16.19 3.90 2.96
C LYS A 128 -14.94 4.36 3.71
N GLY A 129 -14.26 5.42 3.25
CA GLY A 129 -13.07 5.96 3.91
C GLY A 129 -11.87 5.01 3.89
N THR A 130 -11.11 4.95 4.99
CA THR A 130 -9.83 4.22 5.05
C THR A 130 -10.00 2.77 5.49
N LEU A 131 -9.11 1.86 5.03
CA LEU A 131 -9.05 0.48 5.53
C LEU A 131 -8.85 0.46 7.05
N ARG A 132 -7.95 1.33 7.57
CA ARG A 132 -7.69 1.45 9.01
C ARG A 132 -8.97 1.59 9.83
N SER A 133 -9.90 2.46 9.44
CA SER A 133 -11.14 2.71 10.19
C SER A 133 -12.02 1.48 10.29
N HIS A 134 -11.92 0.53 9.36
CA HIS A 134 -12.66 -0.72 9.34
C HIS A 134 -11.98 -1.86 10.11
N LEU A 135 -10.69 -1.73 10.43
CA LEU A 135 -9.95 -2.77 11.17
C LEU A 135 -10.06 -2.58 12.69
N TYR A 136 -9.86 -1.36 13.18
CA TYR A 136 -9.82 -1.07 14.63
C TYR A 136 -10.46 0.27 15.02
N GLY A 137 -11.36 0.79 14.19
CA GLY A 137 -12.23 1.92 14.52
C GLY A 137 -13.49 1.48 15.28
N SER A 138 -13.97 2.31 16.19
CA SER A 138 -15.00 1.97 17.18
C SER A 138 -16.45 1.87 16.70
N ALA A 139 -16.75 2.11 15.41
CA ALA A 139 -18.13 2.31 14.96
C ALA A 139 -18.54 1.52 13.69
N VAL A 140 -17.77 0.55 13.24
CA VAL A 140 -18.00 -0.11 11.94
C VAL A 140 -18.23 -1.59 12.11
N THR A 141 -19.19 -2.16 11.34
CA THR A 141 -19.35 -3.60 11.22
C THR A 141 -18.03 -4.23 10.77
N PRO A 142 -17.48 -5.20 11.51
CA PRO A 142 -16.21 -5.81 11.18
C PRO A 142 -16.22 -6.42 9.78
N LEU A 143 -15.16 -6.21 9.01
CA LEU A 143 -14.97 -6.85 7.71
C LEU A 143 -14.79 -8.36 7.88
N SER A 144 -15.49 -9.15 7.09
CA SER A 144 -15.29 -10.60 7.01
C SER A 144 -13.91 -10.93 6.42
N TRP A 145 -13.41 -12.15 6.65
CA TRP A 145 -12.13 -12.58 6.10
C TRP A 145 -12.06 -12.46 4.57
N LYS A 146 -13.13 -12.85 3.89
CA LYS A 146 -13.25 -12.73 2.44
C LYS A 146 -13.10 -11.27 1.98
N GLN A 147 -13.80 -10.33 2.61
CA GLN A 147 -13.69 -8.90 2.29
C GLN A 147 -12.28 -8.37 2.54
N ARG A 148 -11.64 -8.77 3.64
CA ARG A 148 -10.25 -8.39 3.93
C ARG A 148 -9.29 -8.88 2.85
N LEU A 149 -9.45 -10.11 2.37
CA LEU A 149 -8.65 -10.65 1.26
C LEU A 149 -8.89 -9.87 -0.04
N GLU A 150 -10.15 -9.60 -0.40
CA GLU A 150 -10.51 -8.84 -1.61
C GLU A 150 -9.93 -7.43 -1.58
N ILE A 151 -9.93 -6.76 -0.41
CA ILE A 151 -9.30 -5.44 -0.21
C ILE A 151 -7.79 -5.52 -0.38
N CYS A 152 -7.12 -6.50 0.25
CA CYS A 152 -5.67 -6.71 0.10
C CYS A 152 -5.28 -7.00 -1.36
N ILE A 153 -6.06 -7.82 -2.07
CA ILE A 153 -5.86 -8.12 -3.49
C ILE A 153 -5.99 -6.84 -4.33
N GLY A 154 -7.02 -6.02 -4.06
CA GLY A 154 -7.19 -4.74 -4.74
C GLY A 154 -6.00 -3.80 -4.53
N ALA A 155 -5.55 -3.63 -3.28
CA ALA A 155 -4.39 -2.81 -2.96
C ALA A 155 -3.11 -3.36 -3.62
N ALA A 156 -2.88 -4.68 -3.57
CA ALA A 156 -1.74 -5.32 -4.23
C ALA A 156 -1.74 -5.11 -5.75
N ARG A 157 -2.91 -5.15 -6.41
CA ARG A 157 -3.04 -4.81 -7.85
C ARG A 157 -2.65 -3.38 -8.15
N GLY A 158 -3.05 -2.43 -7.29
CA GLY A 158 -2.67 -1.03 -7.41
C GLY A 158 -1.16 -0.84 -7.30
N ILE A 159 -0.52 -1.41 -6.28
CA ILE A 159 0.93 -1.32 -6.05
C ILE A 159 1.71 -2.04 -7.16
N HIS A 160 1.27 -3.23 -7.57
CA HIS A 160 1.87 -3.95 -8.70
C HIS A 160 1.86 -3.12 -9.98
N TYR A 161 0.73 -2.45 -10.29
CA TYR A 161 0.65 -1.54 -11.42
C TYR A 161 1.62 -0.37 -11.31
N LEU A 162 1.81 0.21 -10.11
CA LEU A 162 2.81 1.27 -9.91
C LEU A 162 4.22 0.78 -10.24
N HIS A 163 4.58 -0.41 -9.79
CA HIS A 163 5.92 -0.97 -9.97
C HIS A 163 6.22 -1.38 -11.42
N THR A 164 5.18 -1.78 -12.19
CA THR A 164 5.35 -2.39 -13.53
C THR A 164 4.73 -1.60 -14.68
N GLY A 165 3.82 -0.68 -14.41
CA GLY A 165 3.03 0.04 -15.41
C GLY A 165 3.80 1.09 -16.23
N SER A 166 5.06 1.35 -15.92
CA SER A 166 5.94 2.24 -16.68
C SER A 166 7.36 1.69 -16.71
N THR A 167 8.17 2.18 -17.65
CA THR A 167 9.56 1.71 -17.88
C THR A 167 10.45 1.80 -16.63
N ARG A 168 10.22 2.78 -15.75
CA ARG A 168 11.00 2.96 -14.52
C ARG A 168 10.25 2.52 -13.26
N GLY A 169 8.96 2.21 -13.39
CA GLY A 169 8.10 2.01 -12.23
C GLY A 169 7.92 3.27 -11.37
N ILE A 170 7.04 3.19 -10.41
CA ILE A 170 6.81 4.23 -9.40
C ILE A 170 6.83 3.54 -8.04
N ILE A 171 7.68 4.01 -7.13
CA ILE A 171 7.71 3.58 -5.73
C ILE A 171 6.83 4.53 -4.95
N HIS A 172 5.82 4.00 -4.27
CA HIS A 172 4.82 4.80 -3.52
C HIS A 172 5.44 5.44 -2.28
N ARG A 173 6.22 4.67 -1.50
CA ARG A 173 6.99 5.11 -0.34
C ARG A 173 6.19 5.42 0.93
N ASP A 174 4.86 5.39 0.87
CA ASP A 174 3.99 5.61 2.05
C ASP A 174 2.79 4.67 2.05
N ILE A 175 3.03 3.38 1.77
CA ILE A 175 2.01 2.33 1.87
C ILE A 175 1.66 2.11 3.33
N LYS A 176 0.37 2.30 3.68
CA LYS A 176 -0.19 2.13 5.03
C LYS A 176 -1.71 1.98 4.98
N SER A 177 -2.32 1.46 6.01
CA SER A 177 -3.78 1.22 6.04
C SER A 177 -4.64 2.48 5.94
N THR A 178 -4.11 3.66 6.30
CA THR A 178 -4.79 4.96 6.10
C THR A 178 -4.76 5.44 4.65
N ASN A 179 -3.80 4.97 3.84
CA ASN A 179 -3.66 5.29 2.42
C ASN A 179 -4.28 4.23 1.50
N ILE A 180 -4.97 3.24 2.05
CA ILE A 180 -5.84 2.31 1.32
C ILE A 180 -7.28 2.75 1.60
N LEU A 181 -7.91 3.34 0.59
CA LEU A 181 -9.28 3.86 0.66
C LEU A 181 -10.26 2.86 0.04
N LEU A 182 -11.50 2.91 0.50
CA LEU A 182 -12.57 2.00 0.06
C LEU A 182 -13.72 2.80 -0.57
N ASP A 183 -14.13 2.41 -1.76
CA ASP A 183 -15.31 2.97 -2.42
C ASP A 183 -16.62 2.41 -1.82
N GLU A 184 -17.76 2.77 -2.39
CA GLU A 184 -19.08 2.31 -1.96
C GLU A 184 -19.24 0.78 -1.96
N ASN A 185 -18.50 0.08 -2.83
CA ASN A 185 -18.52 -1.37 -3.01
C ASN A 185 -17.36 -2.09 -2.30
N TYR A 186 -16.64 -1.40 -1.41
CA TYR A 186 -15.42 -1.90 -0.74
C TYR A 186 -14.26 -2.22 -1.71
N VAL A 187 -14.25 -1.63 -2.91
CA VAL A 187 -13.10 -1.74 -3.81
C VAL A 187 -11.96 -0.89 -3.26
N ALA A 188 -10.81 -1.52 -3.02
CA ALA A 188 -9.64 -0.82 -2.49
C ALA A 188 -8.95 0.01 -3.57
N LYS A 189 -8.57 1.24 -3.19
CA LYS A 189 -7.75 2.15 -3.99
C LYS A 189 -6.62 2.73 -3.15
N VAL A 190 -5.38 2.64 -3.66
CA VAL A 190 -4.21 3.25 -3.03
C VAL A 190 -4.23 4.75 -3.29
N ALA A 191 -3.91 5.55 -2.26
CA ALA A 191 -3.99 7.01 -2.24
C ALA A 191 -2.74 7.64 -1.61
N ASP A 192 -2.58 8.97 -1.76
CA ASP A 192 -1.52 9.80 -1.16
C ASP A 192 -0.13 9.56 -1.79
N PHE A 193 0.06 10.08 -2.99
CA PHE A 193 1.28 9.92 -3.80
C PHE A 193 2.33 11.02 -3.59
N GLY A 194 2.15 11.88 -2.59
CA GLY A 194 3.05 13.02 -2.34
C GLY A 194 4.51 12.64 -2.06
N LEU A 195 4.75 11.44 -1.52
CA LEU A 195 6.09 10.94 -1.26
C LEU A 195 6.67 10.06 -2.38
N SER A 196 5.90 9.77 -3.43
CA SER A 196 6.27 8.84 -4.49
C SER A 196 7.52 9.26 -5.26
N ARG A 197 8.23 8.27 -5.80
CA ARG A 197 9.43 8.47 -6.62
C ARG A 197 9.38 7.55 -7.84
N SER A 198 9.95 8.03 -8.96
CA SER A 198 10.27 7.12 -10.06
C SER A 198 11.32 6.12 -9.59
N GLY A 199 11.18 4.88 -9.99
CA GLY A 199 12.16 3.84 -9.72
C GLY A 199 13.52 4.13 -10.34
N PRO A 200 14.53 3.29 -10.07
CA PRO A 200 15.90 3.48 -10.53
C PRO A 200 15.99 3.47 -12.07
N CYS A 201 17.01 4.10 -12.61
CA CYS A 201 17.38 3.99 -14.04
C CYS A 201 17.88 2.58 -14.35
N LEU A 202 17.96 2.23 -15.66
CA LEU A 202 18.35 0.88 -16.12
C LEU A 202 19.68 0.37 -15.55
N ASN A 203 20.60 1.27 -15.19
CA ASN A 203 21.92 0.91 -14.64
C ASN A 203 22.03 1.15 -13.12
N GLU A 204 20.91 1.42 -12.45
CA GLU A 204 20.85 1.67 -11.01
C GLU A 204 20.03 0.59 -10.32
N THR A 205 20.42 0.20 -9.12
CA THR A 205 19.69 -0.80 -8.33
C THR A 205 18.70 -0.17 -7.33
N HIS A 206 18.83 1.13 -7.07
CA HIS A 206 18.05 1.85 -6.06
C HIS A 206 18.00 3.36 -6.36
N VAL A 207 17.13 4.08 -5.65
CA VAL A 207 17.06 5.54 -5.64
C VAL A 207 17.63 6.05 -4.31
N SER A 208 18.75 6.79 -4.36
CA SER A 208 19.29 7.47 -3.18
C SER A 208 18.43 8.67 -2.83
N THR A 209 17.87 8.70 -1.62
CA THR A 209 16.97 9.77 -1.19
C THR A 209 16.89 9.89 0.33
N ALA A 210 16.59 11.09 0.83
CA ALA A 210 16.37 11.28 2.26
C ALA A 210 15.25 10.36 2.78
N LEU A 211 15.38 9.87 4.00
CA LEU A 211 14.40 9.01 4.64
C LEU A 211 13.07 9.76 4.77
N LYS A 212 12.01 9.19 4.24
CA LYS A 212 10.62 9.64 4.38
C LYS A 212 9.71 8.40 4.43
N GLY A 213 8.54 8.53 5.03
CA GLY A 213 7.55 7.46 5.19
C GLY A 213 6.91 7.50 6.57
N SER A 214 5.90 6.68 6.80
CA SER A 214 5.16 6.63 8.06
C SER A 214 5.80 5.66 9.04
N PHE A 215 5.94 6.09 10.28
CA PHE A 215 6.48 5.29 11.37
C PHE A 215 5.72 3.97 11.53
N GLY A 216 6.45 2.87 11.76
CA GLY A 216 5.90 1.51 11.83
C GLY A 216 5.77 0.78 10.49
N TYR A 217 5.84 1.52 9.34
CA TYR A 217 5.79 0.94 8.00
C TYR A 217 7.11 1.04 7.24
N ILE A 218 8.09 1.79 7.79
CA ILE A 218 9.38 2.03 7.12
C ILE A 218 10.17 0.73 7.05
N ASP A 219 10.60 0.38 5.84
CA ASP A 219 11.51 -0.71 5.56
C ASP A 219 12.83 -0.54 6.33
N PRO A 220 13.25 -1.51 7.16
CA PRO A 220 14.50 -1.46 7.93
C PRO A 220 15.75 -1.31 7.05
N GLU A 221 15.78 -1.94 5.87
CA GLU A 221 16.91 -1.80 4.95
C GLU A 221 16.97 -0.40 4.35
N TYR A 222 15.83 0.15 3.92
CA TYR A 222 15.74 1.53 3.47
C TYR A 222 16.13 2.53 4.59
N PHE A 223 15.72 2.27 5.83
CA PHE A 223 16.10 3.09 6.97
C PHE A 223 17.62 3.14 7.17
N ARG A 224 18.29 1.97 7.11
CA ARG A 224 19.74 1.85 7.34
C ARG A 224 20.56 2.42 6.18
N ARG A 225 20.20 2.08 4.96
CA ARG A 225 21.01 2.34 3.75
C ARG A 225 20.61 3.59 3.00
N GLN A 226 19.43 4.13 3.25
CA GLN A 226 18.81 5.23 2.47
C GLN A 226 18.68 4.91 0.96
N GLN A 227 18.63 3.62 0.63
CA GLN A 227 18.48 3.09 -0.72
C GLN A 227 17.04 2.64 -0.91
N LEU A 228 16.24 3.46 -1.60
CA LEU A 228 14.83 3.19 -1.85
C LEU A 228 14.67 2.26 -3.04
N THR A 229 13.88 1.20 -2.88
CA THR A 229 13.50 0.27 -3.95
C THR A 229 12.00 -0.03 -3.91
N ASP A 230 11.47 -0.71 -4.92
CA ASP A 230 10.11 -1.27 -4.92
C ASP A 230 9.87 -2.23 -3.75
N LYS A 231 10.94 -2.89 -3.27
CA LYS A 231 10.89 -3.79 -2.11
C LYS A 231 10.57 -3.08 -0.79
N SER A 232 10.78 -1.76 -0.73
CA SER A 232 10.36 -0.97 0.42
C SER A 232 8.83 -0.86 0.51
N ASP A 233 8.12 -0.72 -0.62
CA ASP A 233 6.66 -0.78 -0.66
C ASP A 233 6.15 -2.19 -0.29
N VAL A 234 6.87 -3.25 -0.70
CA VAL A 234 6.53 -4.64 -0.34
C VAL A 234 6.59 -4.85 1.17
N TYR A 235 7.63 -4.34 1.84
CA TYR A 235 7.73 -4.39 3.31
C TYR A 235 6.56 -3.66 3.97
N SER A 236 6.31 -2.41 3.56
CA SER A 236 5.21 -1.60 4.10
C SER A 236 3.85 -2.30 3.90
N PHE A 237 3.66 -2.96 2.76
CA PHE A 237 2.46 -3.75 2.49
C PHE A 237 2.38 -5.01 3.38
N GLY A 238 3.51 -5.65 3.70
CA GLY A 238 3.60 -6.73 4.69
C GLY A 238 3.08 -6.29 6.07
N VAL A 239 3.41 -5.06 6.50
CA VAL A 239 2.87 -4.47 7.74
C VAL A 239 1.34 -4.31 7.65
N VAL A 240 0.83 -3.82 6.51
CA VAL A 240 -0.63 -3.73 6.28
C VAL A 240 -1.30 -5.11 6.36
N LEU A 241 -0.68 -6.17 5.84
CA LEU A 241 -1.21 -7.52 5.97
C LEU A 241 -1.29 -7.96 7.45
N CYS A 242 -0.32 -7.59 8.28
CA CYS A 242 -0.40 -7.83 9.72
C CYS A 242 -1.54 -7.03 10.38
N GLU A 243 -1.76 -5.75 10.02
CA GLU A 243 -2.91 -4.98 10.50
C GLU A 243 -4.24 -5.65 10.13
N VAL A 244 -4.35 -6.14 8.91
CA VAL A 244 -5.55 -6.84 8.40
C VAL A 244 -5.83 -8.12 9.17
N LEU A 245 -4.78 -8.88 9.53
CA LEU A 245 -4.92 -10.13 10.27
C LEU A 245 -5.27 -9.91 11.74
N CYS A 246 -4.60 -8.96 12.38
CA CYS A 246 -4.65 -8.77 13.83
C CYS A 246 -5.66 -7.70 14.28
N ALA A 247 -6.18 -6.86 13.37
CA ALA A 247 -6.98 -5.68 13.69
C ALA A 247 -6.30 -4.77 14.72
N ARG A 248 -4.98 -4.54 14.55
CA ARG A 248 -4.16 -3.68 15.41
C ARG A 248 -3.38 -2.68 14.58
N SER A 249 -3.08 -1.52 15.18
CA SER A 249 -2.23 -0.52 14.52
C SER A 249 -0.79 -1.02 14.38
N ALA A 250 -0.08 -0.54 13.35
CA ALA A 250 1.33 -0.88 13.09
C ALA A 250 2.24 -0.54 14.28
N VAL A 251 1.89 0.49 15.04
CA VAL A 251 2.56 0.91 16.28
C VAL A 251 1.53 1.26 17.33
N ASP A 252 1.69 0.73 18.53
CA ASP A 252 0.90 1.09 19.70
C ASP A 252 1.82 1.27 20.93
N PRO A 253 2.17 2.52 21.28
CA PRO A 253 3.09 2.81 22.37
C PRO A 253 2.52 2.48 23.78
N LEU A 254 1.23 2.17 23.90
CA LEU A 254 0.59 1.81 25.17
C LEU A 254 0.79 0.34 25.54
N LEU A 255 1.29 -0.47 24.62
CA LEU A 255 1.53 -1.89 24.82
C LEU A 255 2.93 -2.16 25.38
N ASP A 256 3.14 -3.38 25.87
CA ASP A 256 4.44 -3.86 26.31
C ASP A 256 5.47 -3.75 25.17
N ARG A 257 6.74 -3.48 25.52
CA ARG A 257 7.82 -3.24 24.57
C ARG A 257 7.89 -4.26 23.41
N GLU A 258 7.64 -5.52 23.71
CA GLU A 258 7.66 -6.63 22.73
C GLU A 258 6.47 -6.58 21.76
N GLN A 259 5.43 -5.82 22.08
CA GLN A 259 4.18 -5.71 21.33
C GLN A 259 3.99 -4.37 20.64
N VAL A 260 4.83 -3.38 20.94
CA VAL A 260 4.70 -2.00 20.40
C VAL A 260 4.75 -2.01 18.88
N ASN A 261 5.66 -2.78 18.28
CA ASN A 261 5.79 -2.94 16.83
C ASN A 261 5.03 -4.18 16.35
N LEU A 262 3.96 -3.96 15.62
CA LEU A 262 3.09 -5.05 15.14
C LEU A 262 3.84 -6.03 14.21
N ALA A 263 4.69 -5.53 13.31
CA ALA A 263 5.40 -6.39 12.36
C ALA A 263 6.37 -7.34 13.07
N GLU A 264 7.18 -6.81 13.98
CA GLU A 264 8.12 -7.63 14.78
C GLU A 264 7.37 -8.66 15.63
N TRP A 265 6.32 -8.23 16.32
CA TRP A 265 5.50 -9.09 17.13
C TRP A 265 4.81 -10.20 16.32
N ALA A 266 4.24 -9.88 15.16
CA ALA A 266 3.59 -10.87 14.29
C ALA A 266 4.59 -11.91 13.77
N VAL A 267 5.78 -11.48 13.31
CA VAL A 267 6.86 -12.38 12.85
C VAL A 267 7.33 -13.31 13.97
N GLU A 268 7.40 -12.84 15.22
CA GLU A 268 7.76 -13.69 16.36
C GLU A 268 6.71 -14.78 16.61
N TRP A 269 5.41 -14.45 16.58
CA TRP A 269 4.34 -15.44 16.73
C TRP A 269 4.30 -16.43 15.57
N LEU A 270 4.64 -15.98 14.35
CA LEU A 270 4.83 -16.85 13.19
C LEU A 270 5.92 -17.89 13.41
N ARG A 271 7.11 -17.44 13.84
CA ARG A 271 8.25 -18.33 14.13
C ARG A 271 7.94 -19.33 15.23
N LYS A 272 7.09 -18.96 16.19
CA LYS A 272 6.58 -19.87 17.24
C LYS A 272 5.51 -20.84 16.72
N GLY A 273 5.03 -20.73 15.49
CA GLY A 273 3.96 -21.54 14.94
C GLY A 273 2.59 -21.34 15.62
N MET A 274 2.37 -20.17 16.22
CA MET A 274 1.19 -19.88 17.03
C MET A 274 0.41 -18.66 16.53
N ILE A 275 0.39 -18.45 15.22
CA ILE A 275 -0.21 -17.27 14.60
C ILE A 275 -1.71 -17.09 14.90
N GLU A 276 -2.41 -18.18 15.13
CA GLU A 276 -3.85 -18.18 15.46
C GLU A 276 -4.16 -17.38 16.73
N LYS A 277 -3.17 -17.24 17.63
CA LYS A 277 -3.34 -16.49 18.89
C LYS A 277 -3.44 -14.98 18.69
N ILE A 278 -2.91 -14.48 17.59
CA ILE A 278 -2.86 -13.03 17.27
C ILE A 278 -3.88 -12.62 16.22
N VAL A 279 -4.63 -13.57 15.66
CA VAL A 279 -5.73 -13.29 14.71
C VAL A 279 -6.82 -12.49 15.41
N ASP A 280 -7.36 -11.48 14.70
CA ASP A 280 -8.52 -10.69 15.14
C ASP A 280 -9.63 -11.61 15.69
N PRO A 281 -10.08 -11.41 16.94
CA PRO A 281 -11.16 -12.21 17.52
C PRO A 281 -12.44 -12.27 16.68
N HIS A 282 -12.76 -11.22 15.92
CA HIS A 282 -13.92 -11.18 15.02
C HIS A 282 -13.82 -12.17 13.86
N LEU A 283 -12.61 -12.61 13.52
CA LEU A 283 -12.37 -13.58 12.44
C LEU A 283 -12.38 -15.03 12.90
N ARG A 284 -12.53 -15.30 14.21
CA ARG A 284 -12.51 -16.66 14.75
C ARG A 284 -13.62 -17.51 14.13
N GLY A 285 -13.23 -18.69 13.65
CA GLY A 285 -14.15 -19.61 12.97
C GLY A 285 -14.52 -19.23 11.54
N GLN A 286 -14.07 -18.07 11.03
CA GLN A 286 -14.32 -17.64 9.65
C GLN A 286 -13.19 -18.03 8.69
N ILE A 287 -11.98 -18.19 9.20
CA ILE A 287 -10.78 -18.41 8.37
C ILE A 287 -10.51 -19.91 8.24
N LYS A 288 -10.41 -20.38 7.00
CA LYS A 288 -9.96 -21.75 6.74
C LYS A 288 -8.45 -21.87 6.98
N PRO A 289 -7.96 -22.94 7.60
CA PRO A 289 -6.54 -23.12 7.93
C PRO A 289 -5.61 -22.98 6.71
N SER A 290 -6.04 -23.48 5.54
CA SER A 290 -5.28 -23.38 4.29
C SER A 290 -5.16 -21.92 3.80
N SER A 291 -6.25 -21.15 3.87
CA SER A 291 -6.27 -19.73 3.53
C SER A 291 -5.38 -18.90 4.48
N LEU A 292 -5.50 -19.13 5.80
CA LEU A 292 -4.68 -18.48 6.81
C LEU A 292 -3.19 -18.74 6.56
N ARG A 293 -2.81 -20.00 6.37
CA ARG A 293 -1.42 -20.38 6.10
C ARG A 293 -0.86 -19.65 4.90
N LYS A 294 -1.59 -19.64 3.77
CA LYS A 294 -1.13 -18.96 2.54
C LYS A 294 -1.00 -17.45 2.72
N PHE A 295 -1.94 -16.82 3.42
CA PHE A 295 -1.89 -15.39 3.73
C PHE A 295 -0.68 -15.04 4.60
N VAL A 296 -0.46 -15.81 5.63
CA VAL A 296 0.60 -15.62 6.63
C VAL A 296 1.98 -15.82 6.01
N GLU A 297 2.19 -16.89 5.21
CA GLU A 297 3.42 -17.10 4.42
C GLU A 297 3.72 -15.89 3.52
N THR A 298 2.68 -15.28 2.96
CA THR A 298 2.84 -14.09 2.09
C THR A 298 3.29 -12.89 2.91
N ALA A 299 2.65 -12.63 4.06
CA ALA A 299 3.01 -11.54 4.95
C ALA A 299 4.45 -11.69 5.48
N GLU A 300 4.84 -12.89 5.92
CA GLU A 300 6.19 -13.20 6.39
C GLU A 300 7.25 -12.87 5.34
N LYS A 301 7.05 -13.34 4.09
CA LYS A 301 7.98 -13.05 2.99
C LYS A 301 8.08 -11.56 2.68
N CYS A 302 6.99 -10.81 2.77
CA CYS A 302 7.02 -9.36 2.61
C CYS A 302 7.86 -8.66 3.69
N LEU A 303 7.88 -9.20 4.90
CA LEU A 303 8.59 -8.66 6.06
C LEU A 303 10.03 -9.19 6.21
N ALA A 304 10.57 -9.90 5.20
CA ALA A 304 11.96 -10.34 5.21
C ALA A 304 12.90 -9.15 5.42
N GLU A 305 14.00 -9.37 6.14
CA GLU A 305 14.92 -8.32 6.53
C GLU A 305 15.57 -7.63 5.32
N TYR A 306 16.00 -8.41 4.33
CA TYR A 306 16.65 -7.90 3.11
C TYR A 306 15.66 -7.85 1.94
N GLY A 307 15.69 -6.77 1.17
CA GLY A 307 14.81 -6.56 0.02
C GLY A 307 14.91 -7.65 -1.03
N VAL A 308 16.10 -8.23 -1.21
CA VAL A 308 16.34 -9.33 -2.17
C VAL A 308 15.54 -10.60 -1.85
N ASP A 309 15.24 -10.82 -0.57
CA ASP A 309 14.50 -12.00 -0.10
C ASP A 309 12.96 -11.75 -0.17
N ARG A 310 12.53 -10.52 -0.38
CA ARG A 310 11.12 -10.16 -0.49
C ARG A 310 10.58 -10.48 -1.88
N PRO A 311 9.34 -10.95 -1.99
CA PRO A 311 8.68 -11.20 -3.28
C PRO A 311 8.50 -9.90 -4.08
N THR A 312 8.13 -10.02 -5.35
CA THR A 312 7.56 -8.90 -6.10
C THR A 312 6.09 -8.69 -5.70
N MET A 313 5.52 -7.50 -5.98
CA MET A 313 4.07 -7.29 -5.76
C MET A 313 3.21 -8.18 -6.67
N GLY A 314 3.72 -8.65 -7.79
CA GLY A 314 3.06 -9.67 -8.63
C GLY A 314 2.94 -11.02 -7.91
N ASP A 315 4.02 -11.47 -7.26
CA ASP A 315 4.02 -12.71 -6.46
C ASP A 315 3.10 -12.58 -5.24
N VAL A 316 3.13 -11.43 -4.57
CA VAL A 316 2.22 -11.12 -3.45
C VAL A 316 0.77 -11.20 -3.89
N LEU A 317 0.42 -10.57 -5.01
CA LEU A 317 -0.91 -10.60 -5.59
C LEU A 317 -1.37 -12.03 -5.87
N TRP A 318 -0.54 -12.81 -6.55
CA TRP A 318 -0.84 -14.20 -6.88
C TRP A 318 -1.09 -15.06 -5.61
N ASN A 319 -0.26 -14.89 -4.58
CA ASN A 319 -0.42 -15.61 -3.32
C ASN A 319 -1.70 -15.21 -2.57
N LEU A 320 -2.08 -13.93 -2.58
CA LEU A 320 -3.33 -13.45 -1.98
C LEU A 320 -4.57 -13.96 -2.72
N GLU A 321 -4.53 -14.00 -4.06
CA GLU A 321 -5.59 -14.59 -4.88
C GLU A 321 -5.74 -16.09 -4.59
N ASN A 322 -4.63 -16.81 -4.41
CA ASN A 322 -4.66 -18.20 -3.98
C ASN A 322 -5.25 -18.35 -2.56
N ALA A 323 -4.88 -17.49 -1.60
CA ALA A 323 -5.48 -17.49 -0.26
C ALA A 323 -7.01 -17.28 -0.32
N LEU A 324 -7.50 -16.42 -1.22
CA LEU A 324 -8.92 -16.22 -1.44
C LEU A 324 -9.58 -17.47 -2.06
N GLN A 325 -8.95 -18.09 -3.05
CA GLN A 325 -9.46 -19.34 -3.63
C GLN A 325 -9.56 -20.44 -2.58
N LEU A 326 -8.54 -20.61 -1.74
CA LEU A 326 -8.55 -21.56 -0.62
C LEU A 326 -9.65 -21.25 0.41
N GLN A 327 -10.01 -19.97 0.58
CA GLN A 327 -11.13 -19.56 1.42
C GLN A 327 -12.49 -19.91 0.82
N VAL A 328 -12.64 -19.79 -0.50
CA VAL A 328 -13.93 -19.93 -1.20
C VAL A 328 -14.17 -21.39 -1.62
N ASN A 329 -13.15 -22.07 -2.16
CA ASN A 329 -13.27 -23.42 -2.71
C ASN A 329 -13.20 -24.47 -1.60
N GLU A 330 -14.34 -24.94 -1.13
CA GLU A 330 -14.49 -26.25 -0.50
C GLU A 330 -15.70 -26.98 -1.08
N GLY A 331 -15.35 -27.89 -1.99
CA GLY A 331 -16.00 -29.20 -2.00
C GLY A 331 -15.18 -30.17 -1.12
N PRO A 332 -15.74 -31.34 -0.71
CA PRO A 332 -15.05 -32.27 0.19
C PRO A 332 -13.72 -32.71 -0.43
N GLN A 333 -12.61 -32.44 0.28
CA GLN A 333 -11.33 -33.10 -0.03
C GLN A 333 -11.57 -34.60 0.09
N LYS A 334 -11.72 -35.30 -1.03
CA LYS A 334 -11.45 -36.72 -1.08
C LYS A 334 -9.99 -36.87 -0.70
N LEU A 335 -9.76 -37.36 0.50
CA LEU A 335 -8.49 -37.96 0.91
C LEU A 335 -8.20 -39.03 -0.14
N HIS A 336 -7.32 -38.77 -1.10
CA HIS A 336 -6.61 -39.81 -1.79
C HIS A 336 -5.64 -40.39 -0.76
N GLU A 337 -6.11 -41.42 -0.07
CA GLU A 337 -5.23 -42.46 0.50
C GLU A 337 -4.50 -43.05 -0.71
N GLU A 338 -3.26 -42.62 -0.92
CA GLU A 338 -2.31 -43.38 -1.74
C GLU A 338 -2.05 -44.69 -0.99
N THR A 339 -2.80 -45.73 -1.40
CA THR A 339 -2.49 -47.09 -1.09
C THR A 339 -1.12 -47.42 -1.69
N ILE A 340 -0.10 -47.41 -0.82
CA ILE A 340 1.22 -47.95 -1.18
C ILE A 340 1.03 -49.45 -1.30
N VAL A 341 0.91 -49.89 -2.53
CA VAL A 341 1.03 -51.33 -2.85
C VAL A 341 2.55 -51.63 -2.83
N ALA A 342 2.93 -52.33 -1.76
CA ALA A 342 4.25 -52.92 -1.70
C ALA A 342 4.34 -54.05 -2.77
N SER A 343 5.26 -53.89 -3.69
CA SER A 343 5.79 -54.99 -4.49
C SER A 343 7.27 -55.17 -4.19
N ASP A 344 7.54 -56.23 -3.43
CA ASP A 344 8.88 -56.86 -3.35
C ASP A 344 9.36 -57.19 -4.75
N ASP A 345 10.56 -56.80 -5.12
CA ASP A 345 11.48 -57.73 -5.76
C ASP A 345 12.97 -57.31 -5.58
N LEU A 346 13.71 -58.35 -5.27
CA LEU A 346 15.13 -58.42 -4.93
C LEU A 346 16.02 -58.10 -6.16
N THR A 347 17.12 -57.34 -5.95
CA THR A 347 18.50 -57.81 -6.27
C THR A 347 19.53 -56.73 -5.97
N ARG A 348 20.48 -57.10 -5.08
CA ARG A 348 21.81 -56.49 -4.91
C ARG A 348 22.78 -57.06 -5.96
N PRO A 349 23.89 -56.40 -6.33
CA PRO A 349 25.07 -56.48 -5.48
C PRO A 349 25.91 -55.21 -5.35
N SER A 350 26.62 -55.22 -4.23
CA SER A 350 27.74 -54.49 -3.71
C SER A 350 28.92 -54.23 -4.67
N VAL A 351 29.67 -53.12 -4.45
CA VAL A 351 31.13 -53.07 -4.25
C VAL A 351 31.55 -51.68 -3.76
N ILE A 352 32.48 -51.67 -2.81
CA ILE A 352 33.18 -50.61 -2.03
C ILE A 352 34.59 -50.45 -2.64
N PRO A 353 35.47 -49.56 -2.16
CA PRO A 353 35.55 -48.14 -1.86
C PRO A 353 36.70 -47.41 -2.60
N GLY A 354 36.88 -46.13 -2.38
CA GLY A 354 38.07 -45.39 -2.79
C GLY A 354 38.16 -43.99 -2.17
N ASP A 355 39.03 -43.91 -1.16
CA ASP A 355 39.57 -42.70 -0.56
C ASP A 355 40.17 -41.73 -1.57
N THR A 356 40.03 -40.42 -1.32
CA THR A 356 41.18 -39.52 -1.13
C THR A 356 40.76 -38.09 -0.79
N SER A 357 41.32 -37.61 0.27
CA SER A 357 41.45 -36.27 0.81
C SER A 357 41.89 -35.19 -0.18
N SER A 358 41.35 -33.99 -0.06
CA SER A 358 42.13 -32.76 0.10
C SER A 358 41.25 -31.53 0.23
N SER A 359 41.31 -30.90 1.37
CA SER A 359 40.85 -29.53 1.62
C SER A 359 41.84 -28.52 1.04
N PRO A 360 41.41 -27.36 0.58
CA PRO A 360 42.21 -26.17 0.71
C PRO A 360 41.58 -25.19 1.71
N LYS A 361 42.38 -24.80 2.67
CA LYS A 361 42.20 -23.64 3.54
C LYS A 361 42.10 -22.38 2.68
N VAL A 362 41.07 -21.60 2.84
CA VAL A 362 41.02 -20.20 2.42
C VAL A 362 41.12 -19.34 3.67
N ARG A 363 41.98 -18.35 3.59
CA ARG A 363 42.36 -17.41 4.63
C ARG A 363 41.22 -16.49 4.98
N GLU A 364 41.03 -16.27 6.27
CA GLU A 364 40.31 -15.13 6.83
C GLU A 364 41.10 -13.84 6.53
N ASP A 365 40.51 -12.95 5.75
CA ASP A 365 40.87 -11.54 5.77
C ASP A 365 39.71 -10.80 6.44
N GLY A 366 40.05 -10.13 7.55
CA GLY A 366 39.12 -9.43 8.39
C GLY A 366 38.53 -8.22 7.65
N ASP A 367 37.20 -8.16 7.59
CA ASP A 367 36.47 -6.96 7.31
C ASP A 367 35.89 -6.42 8.63
N VAL A 368 36.14 -5.14 8.85
CA VAL A 368 35.86 -4.42 10.10
C VAL A 368 34.38 -4.16 10.20
N GLY A 369 33.76 -4.67 11.25
CA GLY A 369 32.38 -4.65 11.63
C GLY A 369 31.58 -3.40 11.31
N ALA A 370 30.68 -3.53 10.35
CA ALA A 370 29.40 -2.83 10.39
C ALA A 370 28.53 -3.55 11.43
N SER A 371 28.28 -2.93 12.57
CA SER A 371 27.38 -3.47 13.57
C SER A 371 26.00 -3.68 12.93
N ASP A 372 25.59 -4.94 12.79
CA ASP A 372 24.26 -5.33 12.33
C ASP A 372 23.20 -4.75 13.28
N ILE A 373 22.65 -3.59 12.89
CA ILE A 373 21.53 -2.97 13.59
C ILE A 373 20.27 -3.78 13.28
N THR A 374 19.74 -4.46 14.28
CA THR A 374 18.52 -5.27 14.14
C THR A 374 17.29 -4.38 13.86
N THR A 375 16.21 -4.95 13.35
CA THR A 375 14.92 -4.28 13.12
C THR A 375 14.42 -3.59 14.39
N SER A 376 14.58 -4.22 15.56
CA SER A 376 14.24 -3.65 16.88
C SER A 376 15.09 -2.41 17.23
N GLN A 377 16.35 -2.38 16.83
CA GLN A 377 17.22 -1.20 17.02
C GLN A 377 16.84 -0.05 16.09
N VAL A 378 16.45 -0.35 14.84
CA VAL A 378 15.89 0.64 13.89
C VAL A 378 14.64 1.27 14.47
N PHE A 379 13.72 0.45 14.98
CA PHE A 379 12.50 0.91 15.62
C PHE A 379 12.78 1.83 16.83
N SER A 380 13.70 1.43 17.71
CA SER A 380 14.10 2.24 18.88
C SER A 380 14.73 3.58 18.47
N GLN A 381 15.49 3.63 17.38
CA GLN A 381 16.07 4.87 16.85
C GLN A 381 15.00 5.80 16.26
N LEU A 382 13.95 5.23 15.63
CA LEU A 382 12.83 6.00 15.10
C LEU A 382 12.02 6.67 16.22
N ILE A 383 11.71 5.95 17.30
CA ILE A 383 11.01 6.51 18.47
C ILE A 383 11.80 7.70 19.06
N ASN A 384 13.12 7.57 19.19
CA ASN A 384 13.96 8.62 19.78
C ASN A 384 14.08 9.87 18.88
N ARG A 385 13.80 9.79 17.58
CA ARG A 385 13.81 10.94 16.65
C ARG A 385 12.51 11.73 16.65
N GLU A 386 11.38 11.10 16.89
CA GLU A 386 10.07 11.78 16.96
C GLU A 386 9.80 12.44 18.31
N GLY A 387 10.55 12.10 19.34
CA GLY A 387 10.46 12.68 20.69
C GLY A 387 11.26 13.98 20.91
N ARG A 388 11.76 14.63 19.84
CA ARG A 388 12.48 15.92 19.95
C ARG A 388 11.80 17.02 19.17
#